data_2cdfbd1ba66721e3d2c0ac48b1280132
#
_entry.id   2cdfbd1ba66721e3d2c0ac48b1280132
#
_cell.length_a   1.000
_cell.length_b   1.000
_cell.length_c   1.000
_cell.angle_alpha   90.00
_cell.angle_beta   90.00
_cell.angle_gamma   90.00
#
_symmetry.space_group_name_H-M   'P 1'
#
loop_
_entity.id
_entity.type
_entity.pdbx_description
1 polymer ?
#
loop_
_entity_poly.entity_id
_entity_poly.type
_entity_poly.pdbx_seq_one_letter_code
_entity_poly.pdbx_strand_id
1 'polypeptide(L)' 'LDLPSQEGTLAERMDAFEGQIIRDSYRRCGTTVAVAKELGISQATAVRKIAKYVKDRKE' A
#
# COMPACT_ATOMS: atom_id res chain seq x y z
N LEU A 1 -12.92 6.21 1.01
CA LEU A 1 -12.27 5.19 1.81
C LEU A 1 -12.60 5.35 3.27
N ASP A 2 -12.91 4.27 3.91
CA ASP A 2 -13.11 4.28 5.34
C ASP A 2 -11.77 4.18 6.05
N LEU A 3 -11.71 4.80 7.22
CA LEU A 3 -10.52 4.66 8.04
C LEU A 3 -10.39 3.22 8.50
N PRO A 4 -9.19 2.65 8.43
CA PRO A 4 -9.02 1.24 8.75
C PRO A 4 -9.27 0.91 10.21
N SER A 5 -8.69 1.65 11.13
CA SER A 5 -8.81 1.32 12.52
C SER A 5 -8.69 2.58 13.37
N GLN A 6 -9.39 2.57 14.49
CA GLN A 6 -9.29 3.68 15.43
C GLN A 6 -8.26 3.41 16.51
N GLU A 7 -7.69 2.22 16.52
CA GLU A 7 -6.74 1.84 17.55
C GLU A 7 -5.33 1.92 17.05
N GLY A 8 -4.39 2.07 17.97
CA GLY A 8 -3.00 2.12 17.61
C GLY A 8 -2.48 3.53 17.53
N THR A 9 -1.18 3.65 17.34
CA THR A 9 -0.55 4.94 17.22
C THR A 9 -0.84 5.55 15.85
N LEU A 10 -0.50 6.82 15.73
CA LEU A 10 -0.65 7.49 14.45
C LEU A 10 0.12 6.75 13.36
N ALA A 11 1.35 6.35 13.65
CA ALA A 11 2.15 5.63 12.67
C ALA A 11 1.49 4.33 12.25
N GLU A 12 0.92 3.62 13.20
CA GLU A 12 0.26 2.35 12.90
C GLU A 12 -0.99 2.56 12.06
N ARG A 13 -1.74 3.60 12.38
CA ARG A 13 -2.95 3.89 11.62
C ARG A 13 -2.62 4.31 10.20
N MET A 14 -1.59 5.14 10.06
CA MET A 14 -1.18 5.58 8.73
C MET A 14 -0.68 4.41 7.91
N ASP A 15 0.06 3.51 8.56
CA ASP A 15 0.58 2.35 7.87
C ASP A 15 -0.55 1.44 7.38
N ALA A 16 -1.54 1.25 8.20
CA ALA A 16 -2.69 0.43 7.82
C ALA A 16 -3.45 1.05 6.65
N PHE A 17 -3.62 2.36 6.69
CA PHE A 17 -4.30 3.06 5.64
C PHE A 17 -3.51 3.01 4.33
N GLU A 18 -2.21 3.21 4.45
CA GLU A 18 -1.34 3.15 3.29
C GLU A 18 -1.37 1.75 2.67
N GLY A 19 -1.33 0.73 3.51
CA GLY A 19 -1.39 -0.64 3.02
C GLY A 19 -2.66 -0.92 2.25
N GLN A 20 -3.76 -0.35 2.72
CA GLN A 20 -5.04 -0.52 2.06
C GLN A 20 -5.00 0.09 0.66
N ILE A 21 -4.43 1.29 0.56
CA ILE A 21 -4.31 1.97 -0.72
C ILE A 21 -3.41 1.19 -1.66
N ILE A 22 -2.29 0.72 -1.15
CA ILE A 22 -1.33 -0.01 -1.98
C ILE A 22 -1.93 -1.30 -2.51
N ARG A 23 -2.59 -2.06 -1.65
CA ARG A 23 -3.19 -3.32 -2.08
C ARG A 23 -4.28 -3.10 -3.12
N ASP A 24 -5.10 -2.08 -2.90
CA ASP A 24 -6.16 -1.79 -3.84
C ASP A 24 -5.60 -1.36 -5.19
N SER A 25 -4.61 -0.49 -5.16
CA SER A 25 -3.99 -0.03 -6.39
C SER A 25 -3.33 -1.17 -7.16
N TYR A 26 -2.62 -2.03 -6.44
CA TYR A 26 -1.95 -3.14 -7.08
C TYR A 26 -2.94 -4.11 -7.70
N ARG A 27 -4.07 -4.33 -7.03
CA ARG A 27 -5.11 -5.21 -7.56
C ARG A 27 -5.67 -4.68 -8.86
N ARG A 28 -5.90 -3.37 -8.92
CA ARG A 28 -6.46 -2.77 -10.13
C ARG A 28 -5.44 -2.63 -11.24
N CYS A 29 -4.23 -2.23 -10.89
CA CYS A 29 -3.21 -1.95 -11.89
C CYS A 29 -2.44 -3.19 -12.32
N GLY A 30 -2.14 -4.06 -11.39
CA GLY A 30 -1.49 -5.32 -11.71
C GLY A 30 0.02 -5.26 -11.83
N THR A 31 0.61 -4.09 -11.91
CA THR A 31 2.06 -3.98 -12.02
C THR A 31 2.58 -2.87 -11.12
N THR A 32 3.85 -3.01 -10.74
CA THR A 32 4.50 -2.02 -9.91
C THR A 32 4.58 -0.66 -10.60
N VAL A 33 4.89 -0.67 -11.88
CA VAL A 33 5.01 0.57 -12.62
C VAL A 33 3.69 1.33 -12.64
N ALA A 34 2.61 0.61 -12.87
CA ALA A 34 1.29 1.26 -12.91
C ALA A 34 0.90 1.81 -11.55
N VAL A 35 1.22 1.06 -10.48
CA VAL A 35 0.94 1.54 -9.13
C VAL A 35 1.73 2.82 -8.85
N ALA A 36 2.99 2.85 -9.24
CA ALA A 36 3.81 4.03 -9.00
C ALA A 36 3.21 5.25 -9.71
N LYS A 37 2.75 5.07 -10.92
CA LYS A 37 2.15 6.15 -11.68
C LYS A 37 0.85 6.62 -11.05
N GLU A 38 0.01 5.69 -10.66
CA GLU A 38 -1.27 6.05 -10.08
C GLU A 38 -1.11 6.80 -8.78
N LEU A 39 -0.18 6.38 -7.96
CA LEU A 39 -0.02 6.97 -6.64
C LEU A 39 0.99 8.12 -6.61
N GLY A 40 1.64 8.40 -7.72
CA GLY A 40 2.56 9.52 -7.80
C GLY A 40 3.83 9.30 -6.99
N ILE A 41 4.30 8.06 -6.93
CA ILE A 41 5.54 7.73 -6.21
C ILE A 41 6.53 7.12 -7.19
N SER A 42 7.79 7.04 -6.75
CA SER A 42 8.80 6.44 -7.60
C SER A 42 8.60 4.93 -7.69
N GLN A 43 9.14 4.36 -8.74
CA GLN A 43 9.02 2.92 -8.93
C GLN A 43 9.70 2.16 -7.81
N ALA A 44 10.85 2.64 -7.34
CA ALA A 44 11.54 1.99 -6.25
C ALA A 44 10.68 1.99 -4.99
N THR A 45 10.04 3.11 -4.71
CA THR A 45 9.16 3.21 -3.55
C THR A 45 7.98 2.26 -3.70
N ALA A 46 7.41 2.20 -4.89
CA ALA A 46 6.28 1.30 -5.13
C ALA A 46 6.68 -0.15 -4.91
N VAL A 47 7.86 -0.54 -5.39
CA VAL A 47 8.33 -1.91 -5.20
C VAL A 47 8.41 -2.25 -3.71
N ARG A 48 9.00 -1.35 -2.93
CA ARG A 48 9.17 -1.58 -1.51
C ARG A 48 7.84 -1.69 -0.79
N LYS A 49 6.92 -0.81 -1.13
CA LYS A 49 5.63 -0.82 -0.45
C LYS A 49 4.79 -2.02 -0.85
N ILE A 50 4.85 -2.41 -2.10
CA ILE A 50 4.13 -3.59 -2.53
C ILE A 50 4.70 -4.83 -1.84
N ALA A 51 6.01 -4.90 -1.74
CA ALA A 51 6.63 -6.03 -1.04
C ALA A 51 6.19 -6.05 0.42
N LYS A 52 6.07 -4.89 1.03
CA LYS A 52 5.70 -4.82 2.43
C LYS A 52 4.23 -5.17 2.65
N TYR A 53 3.34 -4.65 1.84
CA TYR A 53 1.92 -4.77 2.10
C TYR A 53 1.22 -5.88 1.35
N VAL A 54 1.79 -6.30 0.23
CA VAL A 54 1.14 -7.30 -0.59
C VAL A 54 1.88 -8.61 -0.54
N LYS A 55 3.15 -8.58 -0.93
CA LYS A 55 3.90 -9.82 -1.08
C LYS A 55 4.47 -10.35 0.23
N ASP A 56 4.54 -9.50 1.22
CA ASP A 56 5.10 -9.89 2.49
C ASP A 56 4.11 -10.62 3.37
N ARG A 57 2.92 -10.81 2.89
CA ARG A 57 1.91 -11.52 3.67
C ARG A 57 2.28 -12.98 3.77
N LYS A 58 2.20 -13.46 4.98
CA LYS A 58 2.49 -14.88 5.23
C LYS A 58 1.19 -15.57 5.54
N GLU A 59 0.89 -16.54 4.82
CA GLU A 59 -0.37 -17.21 5.00
C GLU A 59 -0.19 -18.63 5.44
#